data_aa2d3d980beb3d049884df05fb07677b
#
_entry.id   aa2d3d980beb3d049884df05fb07677b
#
_cell.length_a   1.000
_cell.length_b   1.000
_cell.length_c   1.000
_cell.angle_alpha   90.00
_cell.angle_beta   90.00
_cell.angle_gamma   90.00
#
_symmetry.space_group_name_H-M   'P 1'
#
loop_
_entity.id
_entity.type
_entity.pdbx_description
1 polymer ?
#
loop_
_entity_poly.entity_id
_entity_poly.type
_entity_poly.pdbx_seq_one_letter_code
_entity_poly.pdbx_strand_id
1 'polypeptide(L)'
;HDEEKLKRDVKDLRLGRRSIRFGATLTIGEYLLPERLAAYMKRNPRVDVHMLVENTQILLRMINDGELDFAVVEGYFRKSEYDYIIWSQEPYVCVCAAAHPLAQAAPRPLSALFGENLILRNQGSGSRDVLERVLEERNHHVGDFRHIVEISDLFVIKELVKADCGITFLYRKAVEKE
;
A
#
# COMPACT_ATOMS: atom_id res chain seq x y z
N HIS A 1 -16.25 19.03 12.50
CA HIS A 1 -15.64 18.54 11.25
C HIS A 1 -16.41 19.04 10.01
N ASP A 2 -17.72 18.86 9.94
CA ASP A 2 -18.55 19.34 8.82
C ASP A 2 -18.46 20.87 8.62
N GLU A 3 -18.32 21.63 9.70
CA GLU A 3 -18.22 23.08 9.63
C GLU A 3 -16.90 23.55 9.01
N GLU A 4 -15.80 22.89 9.28
CA GLU A 4 -14.49 23.23 8.70
C GLU A 4 -14.42 22.81 7.21
N LYS A 5 -14.98 21.66 6.88
CA LYS A 5 -15.13 21.22 5.50
C LYS A 5 -15.98 22.21 4.72
N LEU A 6 -17.15 22.56 5.25
CA LEU A 6 -18.06 23.53 4.62
C LEU A 6 -17.40 24.90 4.44
N LYS A 7 -16.64 25.40 5.44
CA LYS A 7 -15.90 26.68 5.33
C LYS A 7 -14.85 26.64 4.21
N ARG A 8 -14.15 25.51 4.06
CA ARG A 8 -13.17 25.30 2.98
C ARG A 8 -13.85 25.26 1.61
N ASP A 9 -14.88 24.44 1.46
CA ASP A 9 -15.63 24.27 0.21
C ASP A 9 -16.22 25.60 -0.25
N VAL A 10 -16.77 26.39 0.66
CA VAL A 10 -17.29 27.75 0.37
C VAL A 10 -16.16 28.70 -0.04
N LYS A 11 -14.99 28.62 0.57
CA LYS A 11 -13.83 29.43 0.21
C LYS A 11 -13.30 29.07 -1.18
N ASP A 12 -13.19 27.78 -1.47
CA ASP A 12 -12.72 27.27 -2.78
C ASP A 12 -13.71 27.64 -3.88
N LEU A 13 -15.02 27.53 -3.64
CA LEU A 13 -16.06 27.97 -4.55
C LEU A 13 -15.99 29.49 -4.82
N ARG A 14 -15.79 30.30 -3.79
CA ARG A 14 -15.67 31.76 -3.92
C ARG A 14 -14.43 32.19 -4.75
N LEU A 15 -13.35 31.40 -4.67
CA LEU A 15 -12.10 31.65 -5.39
C LEU A 15 -12.09 31.00 -6.79
N GLY A 16 -13.16 30.28 -7.17
CA GLY A 16 -13.21 29.50 -8.41
C GLY A 16 -12.18 28.40 -8.49
N ARG A 17 -11.63 28.00 -7.34
CA ARG A 17 -10.66 26.89 -7.20
C ARG A 17 -11.39 25.60 -6.95
N ARG A 18 -10.92 24.55 -7.58
CA ARG A 18 -11.33 23.18 -7.24
C ARG A 18 -10.16 22.51 -6.55
N SER A 19 -10.38 21.97 -5.37
CA SER A 19 -9.37 21.17 -4.68
C SER A 19 -9.83 19.71 -4.60
N ILE A 20 -8.89 18.80 -4.61
CA ILE A 20 -9.09 17.38 -4.39
C ILE A 20 -8.12 16.92 -3.31
N ARG A 21 -8.65 16.27 -2.28
CA ARG A 21 -7.88 15.77 -1.13
C ARG A 21 -8.07 14.28 -1.03
N PHE A 22 -7.02 13.53 -1.20
CA PHE A 22 -7.13 12.09 -1.14
C PHE A 22 -5.92 11.45 -0.49
N GLY A 23 -6.12 10.22 -0.01
CA GLY A 23 -5.07 9.42 0.56
C GLY A 23 -4.75 8.21 -0.30
N ALA A 24 -3.54 7.70 -0.18
CA ALA A 24 -3.13 6.44 -0.76
C ALA A 24 -2.25 5.65 0.22
N THR A 25 -2.35 4.33 0.21
CA THR A 25 -1.35 3.53 0.90
C THR A 25 -0.01 3.58 0.18
N LEU A 26 1.07 3.27 0.88
CA LEU A 26 2.44 3.52 0.43
C LEU A 26 2.72 2.93 -0.96
N THR A 27 2.44 1.64 -1.15
CA THR A 27 2.68 0.96 -2.43
C THR A 27 1.91 1.62 -3.58
N ILE A 28 0.65 1.97 -3.32
CA ILE A 28 -0.19 2.62 -4.32
C ILE A 28 0.32 4.02 -4.62
N GLY A 29 0.65 4.78 -3.58
CA GLY A 29 1.15 6.16 -3.70
C GLY A 29 2.46 6.27 -4.46
N GLU A 30 3.38 5.32 -4.25
CA GLU A 30 4.70 5.35 -4.87
C GLU A 30 4.74 4.73 -6.27
N TYR A 31 3.98 3.65 -6.51
CA TYR A 31 4.16 2.83 -7.72
C TYR A 31 2.99 2.84 -8.71
N LEU A 32 1.78 3.14 -8.26
CA LEU A 32 0.59 3.07 -9.10
C LEU A 32 0.02 4.45 -9.47
N LEU A 33 0.08 5.40 -8.54
CA LEU A 33 -0.52 6.71 -8.72
C LEU A 33 0.29 7.72 -9.52
N PRO A 34 1.63 7.79 -9.48
CA PRO A 34 2.38 8.92 -10.02
C PRO A 34 2.08 9.21 -11.48
N GLU A 35 2.08 8.20 -12.35
CA GLU A 35 1.81 8.37 -13.78
C GLU A 35 0.38 8.86 -14.05
N ARG A 36 -0.59 8.31 -13.30
CA ARG A 36 -2.01 8.66 -13.44
C ARG A 36 -2.30 10.04 -12.90
N LEU A 37 -1.68 10.38 -11.77
CA LEU A 37 -1.77 11.70 -11.16
C LEU A 37 -1.16 12.76 -12.07
N ALA A 38 0.00 12.50 -12.66
CA ALA A 38 0.62 13.39 -13.63
C ALA A 38 -0.29 13.64 -14.86
N ALA A 39 -0.93 12.58 -15.38
CA ALA A 39 -1.89 12.69 -16.48
C ALA A 39 -3.14 13.50 -16.08
N TYR A 40 -3.63 13.30 -14.87
CA TYR A 40 -4.76 14.05 -14.32
C TYR A 40 -4.44 15.54 -14.19
N MET A 41 -3.30 15.89 -13.58
CA MET A 41 -2.86 17.27 -13.37
C MET A 41 -2.66 18.02 -14.69
N LYS A 42 -2.11 17.37 -15.72
CA LYS A 42 -1.98 17.95 -17.05
C LYS A 42 -3.32 18.30 -17.70
N ARG A 43 -4.35 17.48 -17.46
CA ARG A 43 -5.71 17.70 -17.98
C ARG A 43 -6.52 18.70 -17.16
N ASN A 44 -6.14 18.88 -15.89
CA ASN A 44 -6.86 19.70 -14.93
C ASN A 44 -5.93 20.72 -14.24
N PRO A 45 -5.34 21.67 -14.99
CA PRO A 45 -4.28 22.56 -14.47
C PRO A 45 -4.78 23.58 -13.43
N ARG A 46 -6.10 23.66 -13.22
CA ARG A 46 -6.73 24.58 -12.25
C ARG A 46 -7.18 23.88 -10.98
N VAL A 47 -6.89 22.59 -10.82
CA VAL A 47 -7.27 21.81 -9.64
C VAL A 47 -6.09 21.74 -8.69
N ASP A 48 -6.28 22.19 -7.47
CA ASP A 48 -5.30 22.01 -6.39
C ASP A 48 -5.38 20.56 -5.90
N VAL A 49 -4.28 19.85 -5.91
CA VAL A 49 -4.20 18.43 -5.53
C VAL A 49 -3.45 18.28 -4.21
N HIS A 50 -4.10 17.67 -3.23
CA HIS A 50 -3.52 17.31 -1.95
C HIS A 50 -3.57 15.79 -1.79
N MET A 51 -2.42 15.15 -1.83
CA MET A 51 -2.29 13.72 -1.64
C MET A 51 -1.52 13.42 -0.35
N LEU A 52 -2.05 12.50 0.45
CA LEU A 52 -1.42 12.00 1.66
C LEU A 52 -1.09 10.52 1.48
N VAL A 53 0.07 10.10 1.96
CA VAL A 53 0.45 8.68 1.99
C VAL A 53 0.46 8.20 3.44
N GLU A 54 -0.44 7.26 3.74
CA GLU A 54 -0.62 6.71 5.09
C GLU A 54 -1.10 5.24 5.04
N ASN A 55 -1.17 4.58 6.17
CA ASN A 55 -1.72 3.24 6.23
C ASN A 55 -3.25 3.24 6.08
N THR A 56 -3.81 2.09 5.70
CA THR A 56 -5.24 1.92 5.44
C THR A 56 -6.12 2.39 6.59
N GLN A 57 -5.78 2.06 7.85
CA GLN A 57 -6.60 2.42 9.01
C GLN A 57 -6.67 3.93 9.24
N ILE A 58 -5.53 4.63 9.08
CA ILE A 58 -5.48 6.08 9.20
C ILE A 58 -6.31 6.73 8.08
N LEU A 59 -6.13 6.28 6.84
CA LEU A 59 -6.87 6.83 5.69
C LEU A 59 -8.39 6.66 5.84
N LEU A 60 -8.84 5.49 6.27
CA LEU A 60 -10.26 5.24 6.49
C LEU A 60 -10.84 6.11 7.62
N ARG A 61 -10.08 6.34 8.69
CA ARG A 61 -10.48 7.28 9.74
C ARG A 61 -10.61 8.69 9.18
N MET A 62 -9.63 9.17 8.40
CA MET A 62 -9.67 10.50 7.78
C MET A 62 -10.84 10.67 6.79
N ILE A 63 -11.26 9.59 6.12
CA ILE A 63 -12.51 9.58 5.32
C ILE A 63 -13.71 9.80 6.23
N ASN A 64 -13.82 9.05 7.33
CA ASN A 64 -14.93 9.17 8.28
C ASN A 64 -14.99 10.57 8.92
N ASP A 65 -13.83 11.17 9.16
CA ASP A 65 -13.69 12.52 9.72
C ASP A 65 -13.89 13.62 8.66
N GLY A 66 -14.12 13.26 7.38
CA GLY A 66 -14.32 14.23 6.29
C GLY A 66 -13.06 15.04 5.92
N GLU A 67 -11.88 14.57 6.30
CA GLU A 67 -10.61 15.21 5.99
C GLU A 67 -10.15 14.91 4.56
N LEU A 68 -10.54 13.75 4.03
CA LEU A 68 -10.28 13.31 2.67
C LEU A 68 -11.58 13.14 1.88
N ASP A 69 -11.54 13.41 0.58
CA ASP A 69 -12.63 13.19 -0.35
C ASP A 69 -12.75 11.70 -0.71
N PHE A 70 -11.60 11.01 -0.84
CA PHE A 70 -11.51 9.56 -1.05
C PHE A 70 -10.12 9.04 -0.66
N ALA A 71 -9.97 7.72 -0.63
CA ALA A 71 -8.68 7.08 -0.49
C ALA A 71 -8.54 5.91 -1.45
N VAL A 72 -7.31 5.65 -1.91
CA VAL A 72 -6.95 4.46 -2.67
C VAL A 72 -6.15 3.55 -1.76
N VAL A 73 -6.77 2.45 -1.38
CA VAL A 73 -6.22 1.56 -0.35
C VAL A 73 -6.07 0.13 -0.86
N GLU A 74 -5.12 -0.57 -0.30
CA GLU A 74 -4.94 -2.00 -0.41
C GLU A 74 -5.26 -2.67 0.93
N GLY A 75 -5.44 -3.99 0.91
CA GLY A 75 -5.73 -4.75 2.13
C GLY A 75 -7.22 -4.86 2.41
N TYR A 76 -7.55 -5.12 3.65
CA TYR A 76 -8.89 -5.44 4.08
C TYR A 76 -9.53 -4.28 4.85
N PHE A 77 -10.79 -4.02 4.56
CA PHE A 77 -11.63 -3.10 5.29
C PHE A 77 -13.08 -3.59 5.27
N ARG A 78 -13.92 -3.06 6.14
CA ARG A 78 -15.34 -3.39 6.19
C ARG A 78 -16.08 -2.72 5.03
N LYS A 79 -16.27 -3.47 3.95
CA LYS A 79 -16.90 -2.98 2.71
C LYS A 79 -18.31 -2.41 2.90
N SER A 80 -19.02 -2.86 3.94
CA SER A 80 -20.34 -2.36 4.28
C SER A 80 -20.36 -0.94 4.87
N GLU A 81 -19.20 -0.41 5.26
CA GLU A 81 -19.08 0.90 5.89
C GLU A 81 -18.70 2.00 4.89
N TYR A 82 -18.38 1.64 3.65
CA TYR A 82 -17.86 2.57 2.64
C TYR A 82 -18.44 2.30 1.26
N ASP A 83 -18.68 3.36 0.50
CA ASP A 83 -18.84 3.26 -0.95
C ASP A 83 -17.46 3.02 -1.57
N TYR A 84 -17.31 1.95 -2.35
CA TYR A 84 -16.03 1.60 -2.93
C TYR A 84 -16.13 1.10 -4.37
N ILE A 85 -15.04 1.27 -5.10
CA ILE A 85 -14.84 0.66 -6.41
C ILE A 85 -13.54 -0.14 -6.41
N ILE A 86 -13.53 -1.27 -7.13
CA ILE A 86 -12.29 -2.00 -7.40
C ILE A 86 -11.58 -1.31 -8.56
N TRP A 87 -10.40 -0.77 -8.28
CA TRP A 87 -9.62 -0.06 -9.27
C TRP A 87 -8.67 -0.97 -10.05
N SER A 88 -7.97 -1.88 -9.38
CA SER A 88 -7.01 -2.82 -9.97
C SER A 88 -6.89 -4.08 -9.12
N GLN A 89 -6.36 -5.14 -9.74
CA GLN A 89 -5.94 -6.36 -9.06
C GLN A 89 -4.48 -6.57 -9.40
N GLU A 90 -3.62 -6.51 -8.39
CA GLU A 90 -2.18 -6.61 -8.56
C GLU A 90 -1.66 -7.93 -7.98
N PRO A 91 -0.78 -8.66 -8.70
CA PRO A 91 -0.15 -9.86 -8.15
C PRO A 91 0.69 -9.53 -6.92
N TYR A 92 0.49 -10.32 -5.87
CA TYR A 92 1.27 -10.27 -4.64
C TYR A 92 2.28 -11.41 -4.66
N VAL A 93 3.58 -11.11 -4.59
CA VAL A 93 4.66 -12.05 -4.90
C VAL A 93 5.71 -12.10 -3.81
N CYS A 94 6.34 -13.26 -3.63
CA CYS A 94 7.56 -13.39 -2.84
C CYS A 94 8.72 -12.76 -3.61
N VAL A 95 9.55 -12.01 -2.90
CA VAL A 95 10.71 -11.28 -3.44
C VAL A 95 11.95 -11.67 -2.65
N CYS A 96 13.02 -12.00 -3.35
CA CYS A 96 14.34 -12.33 -2.80
C CYS A 96 15.43 -11.71 -3.67
N ALA A 97 16.68 -11.72 -3.19
CA ALA A 97 17.83 -11.31 -3.99
C ALA A 97 17.96 -12.16 -5.26
N ALA A 98 18.45 -11.58 -6.35
CA ALA A 98 18.64 -12.31 -7.61
C ALA A 98 19.59 -13.51 -7.48
N ALA A 99 20.59 -13.44 -6.57
CA ALA A 99 21.52 -14.52 -6.28
C ALA A 99 20.98 -15.57 -5.29
N HIS A 100 19.82 -15.30 -4.67
CA HIS A 100 19.24 -16.20 -3.67
C HIS A 100 18.80 -17.53 -4.31
N PRO A 101 18.97 -18.69 -3.64
CA PRO A 101 18.56 -19.98 -4.18
C PRO A 101 17.08 -20.07 -4.62
N LEU A 102 16.21 -19.32 -3.97
CA LEU A 102 14.79 -19.24 -4.32
C LEU A 102 14.53 -18.58 -5.68
N ALA A 103 15.39 -17.69 -6.15
CA ALA A 103 15.22 -16.99 -7.42
C ALA A 103 15.30 -17.94 -8.64
N GLN A 104 16.03 -19.04 -8.50
CA GLN A 104 16.22 -20.05 -9.55
C GLN A 104 15.37 -21.31 -9.33
N ALA A 105 14.61 -21.35 -8.26
CA ALA A 105 13.84 -22.53 -7.90
C ALA A 105 12.51 -22.59 -8.67
N ALA A 106 12.06 -23.79 -8.98
CA ALA A 106 10.67 -24.02 -9.40
C ALA A 106 9.70 -23.58 -8.29
N PRO A 107 8.43 -23.29 -8.64
CA PRO A 107 7.41 -22.95 -7.66
C PRO A 107 7.42 -23.93 -6.47
N ARG A 108 7.47 -23.40 -5.25
CA ARG A 108 7.55 -24.19 -4.03
C ARG A 108 6.32 -23.93 -3.15
N PRO A 109 5.94 -24.86 -2.29
CA PRO A 109 4.91 -24.60 -1.30
C PRO A 109 5.38 -23.52 -0.32
N LEU A 110 4.43 -22.79 0.24
CA LEU A 110 4.69 -21.67 1.17
C LEU A 110 5.57 -22.09 2.37
N SER A 111 5.35 -23.31 2.88
CA SER A 111 6.14 -23.87 3.99
C SER A 111 7.64 -24.00 3.70
N ALA A 112 8.04 -24.11 2.43
CA ALA A 112 9.45 -24.13 2.06
C ALA A 112 10.16 -22.78 2.27
N LEU A 113 9.42 -21.70 2.51
CA LEU A 113 9.94 -20.36 2.78
C LEU A 113 10.17 -20.09 4.26
N PHE A 114 9.66 -20.95 5.17
CA PHE A 114 9.76 -20.73 6.62
C PHE A 114 11.19 -20.83 7.17
N GLY A 115 12.10 -21.42 6.41
CA GLY A 115 13.53 -21.42 6.74
C GLY A 115 14.23 -20.08 6.51
N GLU A 116 13.55 -19.09 5.88
CA GLU A 116 14.10 -17.80 5.54
C GLU A 116 13.79 -16.73 6.60
N ASN A 117 14.58 -15.66 6.62
CA ASN A 117 14.24 -14.46 7.37
C ASN A 117 13.13 -13.69 6.60
N LEU A 118 12.06 -13.36 7.27
CA LEU A 118 10.97 -12.56 6.70
C LEU A 118 11.17 -11.08 7.05
N ILE A 119 11.34 -10.25 6.04
CA ILE A 119 11.35 -8.79 6.18
C ILE A 119 9.94 -8.29 5.78
N LEU A 120 9.22 -7.68 6.71
CA LEU A 120 7.84 -7.25 6.47
C LEU A 120 7.59 -5.82 6.96
N ARG A 121 6.48 -5.27 6.50
CA ARG A 121 5.98 -3.97 6.94
C ARG A 121 5.48 -4.04 8.38
N ASN A 122 5.48 -2.88 9.03
CA ASN A 122 4.88 -2.70 10.34
C ASN A 122 3.38 -3.03 10.36
N GLN A 123 2.84 -3.29 11.54
CA GLN A 123 1.40 -3.52 11.74
C GLN A 123 0.57 -2.32 11.25
N GLY A 124 -0.64 -2.62 10.73
CA GLY A 124 -1.53 -1.63 10.12
C GLY A 124 -1.21 -1.31 8.66
N SER A 125 -0.18 -1.92 8.08
CA SER A 125 0.09 -1.87 6.64
C SER A 125 -0.81 -2.84 5.89
N GLY A 126 -1.51 -2.35 4.86
CA GLY A 126 -2.40 -3.19 4.05
C GLY A 126 -1.69 -4.36 3.38
N SER A 127 -0.44 -4.19 2.94
CA SER A 127 0.36 -5.29 2.36
C SER A 127 0.69 -6.36 3.40
N ARG A 128 0.96 -6.00 4.65
CA ARG A 128 1.13 -6.97 5.73
C ARG A 128 -0.15 -7.73 6.03
N ASP A 129 -1.28 -7.03 6.13
CA ASP A 129 -2.59 -7.64 6.38
C ASP A 129 -2.93 -8.69 5.30
N VAL A 130 -2.55 -8.43 4.05
CA VAL A 130 -2.71 -9.40 2.95
C VAL A 130 -1.87 -10.66 3.21
N LEU A 131 -0.58 -10.50 3.58
CA LEU A 131 0.29 -11.64 3.87
C LEU A 131 -0.26 -12.46 5.06
N GLU A 132 -0.56 -11.81 6.16
CA GLU A 132 -1.05 -12.48 7.38
C GLU A 132 -2.31 -13.30 7.08
N ARG A 133 -3.27 -12.76 6.31
CA ARG A 133 -4.46 -13.53 5.89
C ARG A 133 -4.13 -14.71 5.00
N VAL A 134 -3.27 -14.53 4.03
CA VAL A 134 -2.86 -15.63 3.14
C VAL A 134 -2.21 -16.77 3.93
N LEU A 135 -1.46 -16.43 4.98
CA LEU A 135 -0.90 -17.40 5.91
C LEU A 135 -2.00 -18.09 6.74
N GLU A 136 -2.88 -17.30 7.37
CA GLU A 136 -3.99 -17.81 8.20
C GLU A 136 -4.93 -18.73 7.44
N GLU A 137 -5.30 -18.41 6.20
CA GLU A 137 -6.11 -19.26 5.31
C GLU A 137 -5.46 -20.64 5.06
N ARG A 138 -4.18 -20.78 5.33
CA ARG A 138 -3.39 -22.00 5.19
C ARG A 138 -2.94 -22.60 6.53
N ASN A 139 -3.52 -22.12 7.64
CA ASN A 139 -3.15 -22.48 9.01
C ASN A 139 -1.68 -22.19 9.35
N HIS A 140 -1.16 -21.07 8.85
CA HIS A 140 0.18 -20.57 9.12
C HIS A 140 0.11 -19.13 9.66
N HIS A 141 1.22 -18.64 10.18
CA HIS A 141 1.38 -17.26 10.64
C HIS A 141 2.82 -16.75 10.41
N VAL A 142 3.03 -15.47 10.55
CA VAL A 142 4.36 -14.85 10.32
C VAL A 142 5.44 -15.43 11.26
N GLY A 143 5.06 -15.89 12.46
CA GLY A 143 5.96 -16.53 13.40
C GLY A 143 6.49 -17.92 12.98
N ASP A 144 5.98 -18.50 11.90
CA ASP A 144 6.52 -19.76 11.33
C ASP A 144 7.83 -19.52 10.57
N PHE A 145 8.13 -18.27 10.19
CA PHE A 145 9.39 -17.92 9.57
C PHE A 145 10.55 -17.92 10.58
N ARG A 146 11.75 -18.16 10.09
CA ARG A 146 12.96 -18.29 10.92
C ARG A 146 13.21 -17.07 11.81
N HIS A 147 13.15 -15.88 11.25
CA HIS A 147 13.24 -14.60 11.93
C HIS A 147 12.35 -13.59 11.26
N ILE A 148 11.88 -12.61 12.03
CA ILE A 148 11.07 -11.51 11.55
C ILE A 148 11.86 -10.21 11.72
N VAL A 149 11.93 -9.44 10.64
CA VAL A 149 12.46 -8.07 10.61
C VAL A 149 11.34 -7.14 10.22
N GLU A 150 10.93 -6.27 11.14
CA GLU A 150 9.83 -5.33 10.89
C GLU A 150 10.38 -3.96 10.51
N ILE A 151 10.00 -3.47 9.32
CA ILE A 151 10.45 -2.18 8.75
C ILE A 151 9.24 -1.43 8.19
N SER A 152 9.11 -0.15 8.53
CA SER A 152 8.01 0.70 8.03
C SER A 152 8.25 1.27 6.63
N ASP A 153 9.50 1.35 6.19
CA ASP A 153 9.91 1.97 4.93
C ASP A 153 10.14 0.91 3.85
N LEU A 154 9.45 1.06 2.71
CA LEU A 154 9.51 0.09 1.62
C LEU A 154 10.85 0.12 0.87
N PHE A 155 11.47 1.28 0.77
CA PHE A 155 12.79 1.40 0.16
C PHE A 155 13.83 0.61 0.98
N VAL A 156 13.82 0.78 2.31
CA VAL A 156 14.72 0.04 3.20
C VAL A 156 14.49 -1.49 3.09
N ILE A 157 13.23 -1.93 3.06
CA ILE A 157 12.91 -3.35 2.84
C ILE A 157 13.56 -3.88 1.56
N LYS A 158 13.40 -3.15 0.44
CA LYS A 158 13.97 -3.58 -0.84
C LYS A 158 15.49 -3.62 -0.83
N GLU A 159 16.14 -2.65 -0.22
CA GLU A 159 17.60 -2.65 -0.11
C GLU A 159 18.12 -3.82 0.76
N LEU A 160 17.44 -4.17 1.85
CA LEU A 160 17.79 -5.33 2.66
C LEU A 160 17.58 -6.63 1.89
N VAL A 161 16.53 -6.75 1.10
CA VAL A 161 16.29 -7.92 0.24
C VAL A 161 17.36 -8.01 -0.85
N LYS A 162 17.74 -6.92 -1.51
CA LYS A 162 18.84 -6.89 -2.48
C LYS A 162 20.17 -7.32 -1.86
N ALA A 163 20.40 -6.96 -0.59
CA ALA A 163 21.58 -7.37 0.18
C ALA A 163 21.53 -8.81 0.71
N ASP A 164 20.50 -9.58 0.31
CA ASP A 164 20.30 -10.98 0.71
C ASP A 164 20.12 -11.17 2.23
N CYS A 165 19.54 -10.18 2.91
CA CYS A 165 19.25 -10.26 4.34
C CYS A 165 18.01 -11.11 4.68
N GLY A 166 17.19 -11.43 3.67
CA GLY A 166 15.97 -12.21 3.80
C GLY A 166 15.05 -12.04 2.60
N ILE A 167 13.84 -12.56 2.74
CA ILE A 167 12.78 -12.46 1.74
C ILE A 167 11.67 -11.52 2.21
N THR A 168 10.88 -11.03 1.26
CA THR A 168 9.68 -10.25 1.55
C THR A 168 8.54 -10.63 0.60
N PHE A 169 7.34 -10.10 0.87
CA PHE A 169 6.19 -10.23 0.00
C PHE A 169 5.68 -8.83 -0.36
N LEU A 170 5.61 -8.55 -1.65
CA LEU A 170 5.21 -7.25 -2.18
C LEU A 170 4.29 -7.40 -3.39
N TYR A 171 3.57 -6.35 -3.72
CA TYR A 171 2.92 -6.28 -5.02
C TYR A 171 3.97 -6.18 -6.13
N ARG A 172 3.76 -6.94 -7.20
CA ARG A 172 4.70 -6.99 -8.33
C ARG A 172 5.09 -5.61 -8.84
N LYS A 173 4.15 -4.67 -8.88
CA LYS A 173 4.40 -3.28 -9.31
C LYS A 173 5.47 -2.56 -8.50
N ALA A 174 5.65 -2.91 -7.23
CA ALA A 174 6.67 -2.31 -6.38
C ALA A 174 8.11 -2.73 -6.73
N VAL A 175 8.26 -3.84 -7.48
CA VAL A 175 9.58 -4.45 -7.80
C VAL A 175 9.80 -4.67 -9.30
N GLU A 176 8.85 -4.32 -10.14
CA GLU A 176 8.86 -4.63 -11.59
C GLU A 176 10.00 -3.93 -12.36
N LYS A 177 10.54 -2.87 -11.82
CA LYS A 177 11.60 -2.05 -12.45
C LYS A 177 12.99 -2.23 -11.81
N GLU A 178 13.15 -3.21 -10.94
CA GLU A 178 14.39 -3.40 -10.15
C GLU A 178 15.08 -4.74 -10.42
#